data_c2c5a7c3287a620383d5ea74b3629708
#
_entry.id   c2c5a7c3287a620383d5ea74b3629708
#
_cell.length_a   1.000
_cell.length_b   1.000
_cell.length_c   1.000
_cell.angle_alpha   90.00
_cell.angle_beta   90.00
_cell.angle_gamma   90.00
#
_symmetry.space_group_name_H-M   'P 1'
#
loop_
_entity.id
_entity.type
_entity.pdbx_description
1 polymer ?
#
loop_
_entity_poly.entity_id
_entity_poly.type
_entity_poly.pdbx_seq_one_letter_code
_entity_poly.pdbx_strand_id
1 'polypeptide(L)'
;MIFRPYRRLNAVLYAHRWAYGRNPQFYDYEEIGGDCTNFASQCIYAGTGVMNYTPIYGWYYINPDDKSPAWAGVEYLHNFLTRPQPSLGPTAQVTDDLRSAMLGDVIQLRIRGDVFQHSPVVVQASLDGSPDKILLAAHSTDADWRPLSSYEYEAYRVLHILGFYDE
;
A
#
# COMPACT_ATOMS: atom_id res chain seq x y z
N MET A 1 -14.31 -4.75 18.64
CA MET A 1 -13.33 -4.05 17.77
C MET A 1 -13.57 -2.56 17.85
N ILE A 2 -12.49 -1.79 17.83
CA ILE A 2 -12.51 -0.32 17.86
C ILE A 2 -11.95 0.18 16.54
N PHE A 3 -12.66 1.11 15.89
CA PHE A 3 -12.15 1.75 14.68
C PHE A 3 -11.25 2.93 15.08
N ARG A 4 -10.01 2.94 14.53
CA ARG A 4 -9.00 3.94 14.87
C ARG A 4 -8.51 4.68 13.61
N PRO A 5 -8.09 5.94 13.74
CA PRO A 5 -7.51 6.68 12.63
C PRO A 5 -6.17 6.10 12.19
N TYR A 6 -5.97 6.06 10.89
CA TYR A 6 -4.70 5.66 10.27
C TYR A 6 -3.63 6.71 10.56
N ARG A 7 -2.49 6.29 11.10
CA ARG A 7 -1.37 7.18 11.40
C ARG A 7 -0.55 7.42 10.14
N ARG A 8 -1.03 8.33 9.32
CA ARG A 8 -0.50 8.60 7.97
C ARG A 8 0.96 9.04 7.98
N LEU A 9 1.35 9.88 8.93
CA LEU A 9 2.73 10.33 9.02
C LEU A 9 3.69 9.17 9.31
N ASN A 10 3.30 8.22 10.15
CA ASN A 10 4.11 7.03 10.43
C ASN A 10 4.34 6.20 9.15
N ALA A 11 3.30 6.05 8.34
CA ALA A 11 3.41 5.34 7.06
C ALA A 11 4.38 6.03 6.11
N VAL A 12 4.29 7.36 5.99
CA VAL A 12 5.16 8.16 5.11
C VAL A 12 6.61 8.14 5.61
N LEU A 13 6.83 8.28 6.91
CA LEU A 13 8.18 8.22 7.48
C LEU A 13 8.83 6.85 7.24
N TYR A 14 8.05 5.78 7.37
CA TYR A 14 8.51 4.44 7.03
C TYR A 14 8.88 4.35 5.55
N ALA A 15 8.04 4.87 4.68
CA ALA A 15 8.28 4.86 3.24
C ALA A 15 9.61 5.56 2.89
N HIS A 16 9.84 6.76 3.43
CA HIS A 16 11.09 7.48 3.18
C HIS A 16 12.32 6.74 3.70
N ARG A 17 12.19 6.10 4.87
CA ARG A 17 13.31 5.35 5.46
C ARG A 17 13.74 4.18 4.59
N TRP A 18 12.78 3.48 3.97
CA TRP A 18 13.04 2.20 3.33
C TRP A 18 12.82 2.19 1.80
N ALA A 19 12.49 3.32 1.19
CA ALA A 19 12.27 3.41 -0.25
C ALA A 19 13.46 2.89 -1.07
N TYR A 20 14.69 3.17 -0.63
CA TYR A 20 15.91 2.74 -1.30
C TYR A 20 16.66 1.65 -0.55
N GLY A 21 16.01 1.02 0.40
CA GLY A 21 16.61 -0.04 1.21
C GLY A 21 15.60 -1.12 1.55
N ARG A 22 16.05 -2.07 2.36
CA ARG A 22 15.22 -3.20 2.79
C ARG A 22 15.30 -3.33 4.30
N ASN A 23 14.12 -3.33 4.96
CA ASN A 23 14.01 -3.59 6.38
C ASN A 23 14.29 -5.09 6.62
N PRO A 24 15.31 -5.45 7.39
CA PRO A 24 15.70 -6.86 7.58
C PRO A 24 14.65 -7.69 8.32
N GLN A 25 13.63 -7.08 8.92
CA GLN A 25 12.52 -7.81 9.53
C GLN A 25 11.59 -8.44 8.51
N PHE A 26 11.67 -8.03 7.24
CA PHE A 26 10.82 -8.54 6.17
C PHE A 26 11.68 -9.11 5.05
N TYR A 27 11.22 -10.21 4.43
CA TYR A 27 11.89 -10.78 3.29
C TYR A 27 11.83 -9.82 2.09
N ASP A 28 12.91 -9.76 1.31
CA ASP A 28 12.96 -8.99 0.06
C ASP A 28 12.51 -9.86 -1.10
N TYR A 29 11.33 -9.55 -1.66
CA TYR A 29 10.75 -10.32 -2.77
C TYR A 29 11.16 -9.79 -4.15
N GLU A 30 12.13 -8.88 -4.24
CA GLU A 30 12.47 -8.22 -5.50
C GLU A 30 12.76 -9.20 -6.64
N GLU A 31 13.46 -10.30 -6.35
CA GLU A 31 13.81 -11.32 -7.33
C GLU A 31 12.78 -12.44 -7.46
N ILE A 32 11.70 -12.39 -6.67
CA ILE A 32 10.65 -13.41 -6.64
C ILE A 32 9.29 -12.73 -6.82
N GLY A 33 9.06 -12.18 -8.02
CA GLY A 33 7.78 -11.55 -8.36
C GLY A 33 7.66 -10.07 -8.02
N GLY A 34 8.68 -9.47 -7.40
CA GLY A 34 8.71 -8.05 -7.04
C GLY A 34 8.31 -7.76 -5.60
N ASP A 35 8.77 -6.62 -5.10
CA ASP A 35 8.65 -6.23 -3.69
C ASP A 35 7.68 -5.06 -3.46
N CYS A 36 6.95 -4.61 -4.47
CA CYS A 36 6.15 -3.38 -4.37
C CYS A 36 5.02 -3.48 -3.35
N THR A 37 4.30 -4.59 -3.32
CA THR A 37 3.17 -4.74 -2.40
C THR A 37 3.62 -5.11 -1.00
N ASN A 38 4.70 -5.89 -0.85
CA ASN A 38 5.35 -6.12 0.43
C ASN A 38 5.76 -4.78 1.08
N PHE A 39 6.36 -3.88 0.30
CA PHE A 39 6.72 -2.55 0.79
C PHE A 39 5.49 -1.71 1.18
N ALA A 40 4.47 -1.70 0.33
CA ALA A 40 3.23 -0.98 0.62
C ALA A 40 2.57 -1.48 1.92
N SER A 41 2.52 -2.81 2.11
CA SER A 41 2.00 -3.41 3.34
C SER A 41 2.81 -2.99 4.57
N GLN A 42 4.14 -2.94 4.47
CA GLN A 42 5.00 -2.47 5.56
C GLN A 42 4.70 -1.02 5.92
N CYS A 43 4.53 -0.15 4.93
CA CYS A 43 4.16 1.26 5.16
C CYS A 43 2.81 1.36 5.88
N ILE A 44 1.81 0.63 5.42
CA ILE A 44 0.48 0.62 6.04
C ILE A 44 0.58 0.08 7.48
N TYR A 45 1.35 -0.97 7.70
CA TYR A 45 1.55 -1.52 9.03
C TYR A 45 2.21 -0.51 9.98
N ALA A 46 3.16 0.29 9.49
CA ALA A 46 3.73 1.37 10.29
C ALA A 46 2.68 2.38 10.76
N GLY A 47 1.62 2.56 9.97
CA GLY A 47 0.50 3.46 10.30
C GLY A 47 -0.63 2.83 11.11
N THR A 48 -0.65 1.51 11.25
CA THR A 48 -1.73 0.82 11.97
C THR A 48 -1.25 0.04 13.19
N GLY A 49 -0.12 -0.64 13.08
CA GLY A 49 0.38 -1.52 14.15
C GLY A 49 -0.46 -2.78 14.36
N VAL A 50 -1.40 -3.08 13.49
CA VAL A 50 -2.32 -4.21 13.63
C VAL A 50 -2.33 -5.03 12.35
N MET A 51 -2.12 -6.33 12.49
CA MET A 51 -2.28 -7.32 11.43
C MET A 51 -3.58 -8.11 11.64
N ASN A 52 -4.06 -8.72 10.57
CA ASN A 52 -5.19 -9.66 10.63
C ASN A 52 -4.64 -11.06 10.32
N TYR A 53 -4.59 -11.93 11.33
CA TYR A 53 -3.98 -13.26 11.22
C TYR A 53 -4.94 -14.35 10.70
N THR A 54 -6.10 -13.98 10.16
CA THR A 54 -6.97 -14.96 9.53
C THR A 54 -6.22 -15.67 8.41
N PRO A 55 -6.11 -16.99 8.43
CA PRO A 55 -5.39 -17.71 7.38
C PRO A 55 -5.97 -17.42 6.00
N ILE A 56 -5.12 -17.22 5.01
CA ILE A 56 -5.43 -16.95 3.60
C ILE A 56 -6.06 -15.58 3.39
N TYR A 57 -7.15 -15.25 4.09
CA TYR A 57 -7.96 -14.05 3.86
C TYR A 57 -7.56 -12.85 4.71
N GLY A 58 -6.62 -13.02 5.64
CA GLY A 58 -6.13 -11.93 6.47
C GLY A 58 -5.08 -11.08 5.77
N TRP A 59 -4.41 -10.28 6.58
CA TRP A 59 -3.32 -9.43 6.12
C TRP A 59 -2.24 -9.43 7.20
N TYR A 60 -1.20 -10.23 6.97
CA TYR A 60 -0.15 -10.43 7.96
C TYR A 60 1.14 -10.94 7.32
N TYR A 61 2.22 -10.72 8.03
CA TYR A 61 3.54 -11.28 7.76
C TYR A 61 4.17 -11.74 9.07
N ILE A 62 4.52 -13.00 9.18
CA ILE A 62 5.23 -13.57 10.32
C ILE A 62 6.68 -13.86 9.93
N ASN A 63 6.87 -14.55 8.81
CA ASN A 63 8.17 -14.86 8.22
C ASN A 63 7.98 -15.13 6.71
N PRO A 64 9.05 -15.37 5.94
CA PRO A 64 8.94 -15.58 4.48
C PRO A 64 7.99 -16.71 4.08
N ASP A 65 7.86 -17.73 4.93
CA ASP A 65 7.02 -18.90 4.64
C ASP A 65 5.63 -18.80 5.28
N ASP A 66 5.36 -17.78 6.06
CA ASP A 66 4.11 -17.61 6.79
C ASP A 66 3.64 -16.16 6.70
N LYS A 67 2.95 -15.87 5.63
CA LYS A 67 2.32 -14.57 5.35
C LYS A 67 1.04 -14.79 4.57
N SER A 68 0.12 -13.84 4.63
CA SER A 68 -1.09 -13.91 3.82
C SER A 68 -0.81 -13.44 2.37
N PRO A 69 -1.60 -13.90 1.40
CA PRO A 69 -1.51 -13.40 0.03
C PRO A 69 -1.65 -11.88 -0.08
N ALA A 70 -2.49 -11.28 0.77
CA ALA A 70 -2.72 -9.83 0.76
C ALA A 70 -1.50 -9.01 1.14
N TRP A 71 -0.54 -9.59 1.88
CA TRP A 71 0.66 -8.87 2.29
C TRP A 71 1.57 -8.52 1.11
N ALA A 72 1.69 -9.42 0.13
CA ALA A 72 2.67 -9.27 -0.95
C ALA A 72 2.07 -9.32 -2.36
N GLY A 73 0.77 -9.49 -2.50
CA GLY A 73 0.09 -9.56 -3.80
C GLY A 73 -0.79 -8.36 -4.07
N VAL A 74 -0.64 -7.76 -5.25
CA VAL A 74 -1.31 -6.50 -5.64
C VAL A 74 -2.83 -6.62 -5.52
N GLU A 75 -3.43 -7.60 -6.17
CA GLU A 75 -4.88 -7.78 -6.17
C GLU A 75 -5.40 -8.24 -4.81
N TYR A 76 -4.65 -9.09 -4.13
CA TYR A 76 -5.02 -9.57 -2.80
C TYR A 76 -5.01 -8.44 -1.76
N LEU A 77 -4.07 -7.49 -1.85
CA LEU A 77 -4.07 -6.30 -0.98
C LEU A 77 -5.32 -5.45 -1.24
N HIS A 78 -5.65 -5.20 -2.49
CA HIS A 78 -6.88 -4.50 -2.85
C HIS A 78 -8.10 -5.19 -2.23
N ASN A 79 -8.21 -6.49 -2.41
CA ASN A 79 -9.37 -7.26 -1.92
C ASN A 79 -9.47 -7.23 -0.39
N PHE A 80 -8.35 -7.32 0.30
CA PHE A 80 -8.35 -7.22 1.78
C PHE A 80 -8.79 -5.83 2.23
N LEU A 81 -8.18 -4.78 1.68
CA LEU A 81 -8.47 -3.41 2.10
C LEU A 81 -9.93 -3.01 1.84
N THR A 82 -10.53 -3.54 0.79
CA THR A 82 -11.91 -3.22 0.38
C THR A 82 -12.94 -4.26 0.78
N ARG A 83 -12.59 -5.15 1.70
CA ARG A 83 -13.51 -6.20 2.16
C ARG A 83 -14.81 -5.61 2.71
N PRO A 84 -15.95 -6.26 2.44
CA PRO A 84 -17.25 -5.69 2.81
C PRO A 84 -17.57 -5.79 4.31
N GLN A 85 -16.94 -6.75 5.03
CA GLN A 85 -17.23 -6.97 6.44
C GLN A 85 -16.09 -6.48 7.31
N PRO A 86 -16.37 -5.72 8.37
CA PRO A 86 -15.34 -5.26 9.31
C PRO A 86 -14.59 -6.43 9.95
N SER A 87 -13.28 -6.32 9.98
CA SER A 87 -12.38 -7.24 10.69
C SER A 87 -11.09 -6.51 11.03
N LEU A 88 -10.24 -7.11 11.87
CA LEU A 88 -8.99 -6.47 12.31
C LEU A 88 -8.13 -6.00 11.13
N GLY A 89 -7.46 -4.88 11.32
CA GLY A 89 -6.54 -4.31 10.36
C GLY A 89 -7.12 -3.17 9.52
N PRO A 90 -6.34 -2.67 8.56
CA PRO A 90 -6.72 -1.52 7.75
C PRO A 90 -7.91 -1.80 6.84
N THR A 91 -8.63 -0.72 6.52
CA THR A 91 -9.71 -0.74 5.55
C THR A 91 -9.60 0.49 4.66
N ALA A 92 -9.99 0.35 3.40
CA ALA A 92 -9.88 1.39 2.40
C ALA A 92 -11.12 1.47 1.53
N GLN A 93 -11.27 2.61 0.89
CA GLN A 93 -12.22 2.86 -0.18
C GLN A 93 -11.47 3.05 -1.49
N VAL A 94 -11.92 2.39 -2.54
CA VAL A 94 -11.36 2.59 -3.88
C VAL A 94 -12.01 3.79 -4.52
N THR A 95 -11.21 4.64 -5.15
CA THR A 95 -11.67 5.79 -5.93
C THR A 95 -10.74 6.03 -7.11
N ASP A 96 -11.22 6.69 -8.13
CA ASP A 96 -10.41 7.19 -9.24
C ASP A 96 -10.15 8.71 -9.12
N ASP A 97 -10.64 9.33 -8.06
CA ASP A 97 -10.43 10.76 -7.82
C ASP A 97 -9.08 11.00 -7.13
N LEU A 98 -8.10 11.48 -7.91
CA LEU A 98 -6.76 11.76 -7.41
C LEU A 98 -6.73 12.85 -6.34
N ARG A 99 -7.76 13.72 -6.28
CA ARG A 99 -7.85 14.74 -5.23
C ARG A 99 -8.10 14.15 -3.85
N SER A 100 -8.61 12.92 -3.79
CA SER A 100 -8.87 12.23 -2.52
C SER A 100 -7.65 11.48 -1.99
N ALA A 101 -6.59 11.34 -2.78
CA ALA A 101 -5.38 10.66 -2.34
C ALA A 101 -4.70 11.46 -1.22
N MET A 102 -4.42 10.79 -0.10
CA MET A 102 -3.80 11.37 1.08
C MET A 102 -2.49 10.66 1.40
N LEU A 103 -1.68 11.27 2.27
CA LEU A 103 -0.42 10.67 2.72
C LEU A 103 -0.65 9.25 3.24
N GLY A 104 0.18 8.31 2.77
CA GLY A 104 0.11 6.92 3.18
C GLY A 104 -0.92 6.08 2.45
N ASP A 105 -1.73 6.67 1.57
CA ASP A 105 -2.58 5.92 0.65
C ASP A 105 -1.74 5.18 -0.38
N VAL A 106 -2.34 4.19 -1.04
CA VAL A 106 -1.68 3.44 -2.11
C VAL A 106 -2.39 3.76 -3.42
N ILE A 107 -1.62 4.10 -4.45
CA ILE A 107 -2.16 4.23 -5.80
C ILE A 107 -1.67 3.02 -6.59
N GLN A 108 -2.58 2.09 -6.88
CA GLN A 108 -2.23 0.93 -7.67
C GLN A 108 -2.29 1.25 -9.16
N LEU A 109 -1.32 0.72 -9.90
CA LEU A 109 -1.17 0.98 -11.33
C LEU A 109 -1.35 -0.30 -12.13
N ARG A 110 -2.15 -0.21 -13.18
CA ARG A 110 -2.21 -1.21 -14.24
C ARG A 110 -1.36 -0.69 -15.40
N ILE A 111 -0.21 -1.31 -15.60
CA ILE A 111 0.77 -0.87 -16.58
C ILE A 111 0.42 -1.42 -17.95
N ARG A 112 -0.01 -2.68 -17.97
CA ARG A 112 -0.44 -3.37 -19.20
C ARG A 112 -1.34 -4.55 -18.84
N GLY A 113 -2.13 -5.00 -19.80
CA GLY A 113 -3.01 -6.16 -19.62
C GLY A 113 -4.21 -5.86 -18.74
N ASP A 114 -4.73 -6.90 -18.08
CA ASP A 114 -6.01 -6.85 -17.39
C ASP A 114 -5.90 -6.75 -15.87
N VAL A 115 -4.68 -6.82 -15.32
CA VAL A 115 -4.44 -6.82 -13.87
C VAL A 115 -3.55 -5.67 -13.45
N PHE A 116 -3.72 -5.21 -12.23
CA PHE A 116 -2.84 -4.23 -11.61
C PHE A 116 -1.53 -4.89 -11.20
N GLN A 117 -0.40 -4.22 -11.43
CA GLN A 117 0.94 -4.77 -11.25
C GLN A 117 1.79 -4.04 -10.21
N HIS A 118 1.37 -2.85 -9.76
CA HIS A 118 2.23 -2.02 -8.92
C HIS A 118 1.42 -1.34 -7.81
N SER A 119 2.07 -1.10 -6.65
CA SER A 119 1.41 -0.56 -5.45
C SER A 119 2.22 0.60 -4.82
N PRO A 120 2.50 1.69 -5.53
CA PRO A 120 3.20 2.84 -4.95
C PRO A 120 2.43 3.50 -3.80
N VAL A 121 3.18 4.05 -2.84
CA VAL A 121 2.64 4.70 -1.64
C VAL A 121 2.73 6.21 -1.79
N VAL A 122 1.66 6.92 -1.46
CA VAL A 122 1.59 8.39 -1.54
C VAL A 122 2.41 9.02 -0.42
N VAL A 123 3.42 9.81 -0.79
CA VAL A 123 4.25 10.56 0.17
C VAL A 123 4.06 12.08 0.04
N GLN A 124 3.38 12.55 -1.00
CA GLN A 124 2.88 13.92 -1.12
C GLN A 124 1.55 13.90 -1.85
N ALA A 125 0.56 14.56 -1.28
CA ALA A 125 -0.78 14.71 -1.86
C ALA A 125 -0.88 16.01 -2.67
N SER A 126 -1.89 16.08 -3.54
CA SER A 126 -2.20 17.27 -4.32
C SER A 126 -3.68 17.63 -4.17
N LEU A 127 -3.95 18.88 -3.80
CA LEU A 127 -5.31 19.37 -3.61
C LEU A 127 -6.11 19.43 -4.91
N ASP A 128 -5.43 19.65 -6.04
CA ASP A 128 -6.08 19.74 -7.36
C ASP A 128 -6.05 18.41 -8.13
N GLY A 129 -5.47 17.36 -7.55
CA GLY A 129 -5.37 16.05 -8.19
C GLY A 129 -4.36 15.99 -9.33
N SER A 130 -3.45 16.94 -9.43
CA SER A 130 -2.44 16.95 -10.49
C SER A 130 -1.46 15.79 -10.32
N PRO A 131 -1.32 14.90 -11.32
CA PRO A 131 -0.35 13.80 -11.25
C PRO A 131 1.11 14.24 -11.09
N ASP A 132 1.45 15.44 -11.52
CA ASP A 132 2.80 16.00 -11.35
C ASP A 132 3.13 16.30 -9.89
N LYS A 133 2.12 16.54 -9.07
CA LYS A 133 2.27 16.97 -7.68
C LYS A 133 1.99 15.84 -6.68
N ILE A 134 1.48 14.71 -7.14
CA ILE A 134 1.34 13.51 -6.31
C ILE A 134 2.64 12.75 -6.40
N LEU A 135 3.36 12.66 -5.26
CA LEU A 135 4.66 12.01 -5.22
C LEU A 135 4.55 10.68 -4.49
N LEU A 136 5.25 9.68 -5.03
CA LEU A 136 5.13 8.29 -4.63
C LEU A 136 6.48 7.72 -4.20
N ALA A 137 6.43 6.80 -3.22
CA ALA A 137 7.54 5.93 -2.87
C ALA A 137 7.18 4.48 -3.19
N ALA A 138 8.13 3.70 -3.67
CA ALA A 138 7.84 2.33 -4.10
C ALA A 138 9.08 1.46 -4.10
N HIS A 139 8.86 0.15 -3.90
CA HIS A 139 9.79 -0.89 -4.33
C HIS A 139 9.35 -1.44 -5.68
N SER A 140 10.21 -2.19 -6.25
CA SER A 140 10.42 -2.60 -7.62
C SER A 140 10.61 -1.37 -8.51
N THR A 141 11.84 -1.17 -8.95
CA THR A 141 12.39 0.09 -9.40
C THR A 141 12.25 1.12 -8.29
N ASP A 142 13.11 0.99 -7.28
CA ASP A 142 13.02 1.76 -6.04
C ASP A 142 12.92 3.25 -6.34
N ALA A 143 11.96 3.91 -5.69
CA ALA A 143 11.70 5.32 -5.87
C ALA A 143 11.21 5.97 -4.59
N ASP A 144 11.54 7.25 -4.43
CA ASP A 144 10.98 8.13 -3.43
C ASP A 144 10.77 9.50 -4.05
N TRP A 145 9.72 10.20 -3.63
CA TRP A 145 9.36 11.51 -4.19
C TRP A 145 9.16 11.48 -5.72
N ARG A 146 8.77 10.33 -6.25
CA ARG A 146 8.58 10.17 -7.70
C ARG A 146 7.18 10.61 -8.11
N PRO A 147 7.02 11.57 -9.07
CA PRO A 147 5.71 11.98 -9.52
C PRO A 147 4.91 10.85 -10.15
N LEU A 148 3.62 10.78 -9.86
CA LEU A 148 2.71 9.85 -10.50
C LEU A 148 2.78 9.98 -12.02
N SER A 149 2.89 11.22 -12.54
CA SER A 149 2.98 11.49 -13.96
C SER A 149 4.21 10.89 -14.65
N SER A 150 5.24 10.50 -13.90
CA SER A 150 6.44 9.87 -14.45
C SER A 150 6.29 8.37 -14.69
N TYR A 151 5.23 7.76 -14.19
CA TYR A 151 4.94 6.34 -14.44
C TYR A 151 4.16 6.19 -15.74
N GLU A 152 4.46 5.13 -16.49
CA GLU A 152 3.62 4.69 -17.60
C GLU A 152 2.57 3.74 -17.08
N TYR A 153 1.29 4.03 -17.32
CA TYR A 153 0.18 3.17 -16.91
C TYR A 153 -1.03 3.36 -17.82
N GLU A 154 -1.82 2.29 -17.96
CA GLU A 154 -3.09 2.33 -18.68
C GLU A 154 -4.25 2.71 -17.77
N ALA A 155 -4.15 2.37 -16.47
CA ALA A 155 -5.16 2.68 -15.48
C ALA A 155 -4.53 2.79 -14.10
N TYR A 156 -5.22 3.50 -13.21
CA TYR A 156 -4.88 3.57 -11.79
C TYR A 156 -6.14 3.41 -10.94
N ARG A 157 -5.93 3.07 -9.68
CA ARG A 157 -6.95 3.15 -8.63
C ARG A 157 -6.31 3.63 -7.34
N VAL A 158 -7.01 4.49 -6.62
CA VAL A 158 -6.57 4.98 -5.32
C VAL A 158 -7.18 4.09 -4.24
N LEU A 159 -6.35 3.48 -3.44
CA LEU A 159 -6.76 2.80 -2.21
C LEU A 159 -6.65 3.82 -1.07
N HIS A 160 -7.76 4.51 -0.82
CA HIS A 160 -7.83 5.53 0.23
C HIS A 160 -8.06 4.86 1.57
N ILE A 161 -7.05 4.84 2.43
CA ILE A 161 -7.12 4.21 3.75
C ILE A 161 -8.06 5.02 4.64
N LEU A 162 -9.14 4.40 5.09
CA LEU A 162 -10.13 5.04 5.97
C LEU A 162 -9.70 5.04 7.43
N GLY A 163 -8.99 4.00 7.84
CA GLY A 163 -8.56 3.76 9.20
C GLY A 163 -8.30 2.27 9.38
N PHE A 164 -8.29 1.81 10.62
CA PHE A 164 -8.11 0.39 10.92
C PHE A 164 -8.93 -0.04 12.13
N TYR A 165 -9.30 -1.32 12.14
CA TYR A 165 -9.96 -1.93 13.28
C TYR A 165 -8.91 -2.57 14.20
N ASP A 166 -9.02 -2.26 15.48
CA ASP A 166 -8.20 -2.80 16.56
C ASP A 166 -9.09 -3.58 17.54
N GLU A 167 -8.51 -4.36 18.43
CA GLU A 167 -9.28 -5.16 19.40
C GLU A 167 -9.98 -4.32 20.45
#